data_0fa06aa524d990b5c5e8b8389c3b8ae2
#
_entry.id   0fa06aa524d990b5c5e8b8389c3b8ae2
#
_cell.length_a   1.000
_cell.length_b   1.000
_cell.length_c   1.000
_cell.angle_alpha   90.00
_cell.angle_beta   90.00
_cell.angle_gamma   90.00
#
_symmetry.space_group_name_H-M   'P 1'
#
loop_
_entity.id
_entity.type
_entity.pdbx_description
1 polymer ?
#
loop_
_entity_poly.entity_id
_entity_poly.type
_entity_poly.pdbx_seq_one_letter_code
_entity_poly.pdbx_strand_id
1 'polypeptide(L)'
;MAKLVLVGAGHAHMTLMTNISNVIEQGHTVDVIGPGERHYYSGMGPGMLGGTYSPEEISFPVQRMCEEQGATFHVDKCVGIDPDKQVIKLASGKELTYDVASFNTGSSIVDDIIEPDSKDVYTVKPIEKLLEGRKRIFELAGKKNLTIGVVGGGPAGVEVAGNALAAAKEAGADATVRLYHGKSFMKRVPDKVRNQAMTVLRNHGVQLVGGEYVSHVSTGKVTLADGTTYEDDIIFVAMGVRPRPLFEPSRIPHGDDGGLLVNKYLQNTQYDNIFGGGDCICYQPKPLDKVGVYAVRQNQVLNDNVIARLNDKPLQEFQPGGDYLLIYNTGENTGVLHKFGISFNGKPAFFIKDYIDSQFIKKFKPDYDK
;
A
#
# COMPACT_ATOMS: atom_id res chain seq x y z
N MET A 1 17.31 -16.04 25.31
CA MET A 1 17.33 -16.09 23.82
C MET A 1 15.90 -16.34 23.36
N ALA A 2 15.37 -15.45 22.57
CA ALA A 2 14.00 -15.55 22.02
C ALA A 2 14.05 -15.36 20.50
N LYS A 3 13.03 -15.88 19.79
CA LYS A 3 12.91 -15.81 18.33
C LYS A 3 11.84 -14.81 17.94
N LEU A 4 12.25 -13.75 17.23
CA LEU A 4 11.36 -12.78 16.59
C LEU A 4 11.06 -13.22 15.15
N VAL A 5 9.78 -13.21 14.77
CA VAL A 5 9.38 -13.37 13.38
C VAL A 5 8.62 -12.14 12.91
N LEU A 6 9.14 -11.46 11.87
CA LEU A 6 8.49 -10.34 11.20
C LEU A 6 7.78 -10.83 9.95
N VAL A 7 6.46 -10.70 9.91
CA VAL A 7 5.64 -11.10 8.76
C VAL A 7 5.28 -9.86 7.95
N GLY A 8 5.94 -9.72 6.81
CA GLY A 8 5.85 -8.56 5.95
C GLY A 8 6.89 -7.48 6.26
N ALA A 9 7.48 -6.94 5.21
CA ALA A 9 8.51 -5.90 5.26
C ALA A 9 7.93 -4.51 4.92
N GLY A 10 6.71 -4.21 5.37
CA GLY A 10 6.02 -2.96 5.07
C GLY A 10 6.47 -1.78 5.95
N HIS A 11 5.85 -0.60 5.72
CA HIS A 11 6.23 0.68 6.33
C HIS A 11 6.25 0.68 7.86
N ALA A 12 5.35 -0.07 8.52
CA ALA A 12 5.31 -0.14 9.97
C ALA A 12 6.45 -0.98 10.57
N HIS A 13 7.16 -1.78 9.76
CA HIS A 13 8.34 -2.54 10.17
C HIS A 13 9.67 -1.87 9.82
N MET A 14 9.70 -0.73 9.12
CA MET A 14 10.94 -0.13 8.64
C MET A 14 11.95 0.12 9.76
N THR A 15 11.54 0.65 10.90
CA THR A 15 12.47 0.83 12.04
C THR A 15 12.93 -0.51 12.60
N LEU A 16 12.06 -1.51 12.73
CA LEU A 16 12.47 -2.87 13.13
C LEU A 16 13.52 -3.45 12.17
N MET A 17 13.29 -3.33 10.86
CA MET A 17 14.21 -3.85 9.85
C MET A 17 15.57 -3.13 9.83
N THR A 18 15.61 -1.84 10.18
CA THR A 18 16.90 -1.13 10.31
C THR A 18 17.56 -1.33 11.67
N ASN A 19 16.89 -2.01 12.61
CA ASN A 19 17.35 -2.21 13.99
C ASN A 19 17.55 -3.71 14.34
N ILE A 20 17.60 -4.58 13.34
CA ILE A 20 17.74 -6.03 13.51
C ILE A 20 19.03 -6.39 14.26
N SER A 21 20.17 -5.76 13.89
CA SER A 21 21.46 -6.00 14.53
C SER A 21 21.39 -5.80 16.05
N ASN A 22 20.73 -4.73 16.51
CA ASN A 22 20.53 -4.48 17.94
C ASN A 22 19.69 -5.56 18.63
N VAL A 23 18.70 -6.15 17.94
CA VAL A 23 17.90 -7.28 18.48
C VAL A 23 18.79 -8.53 18.61
N ILE A 24 19.65 -8.79 17.63
CA ILE A 24 20.59 -9.93 17.65
C ILE A 24 21.69 -9.75 18.70
N GLU A 25 22.23 -8.55 18.86
CA GLU A 25 23.22 -8.22 19.90
C GLU A 25 22.65 -8.42 21.32
N GLN A 26 21.34 -8.31 21.49
CA GLN A 26 20.65 -8.64 22.75
C GLN A 26 20.47 -10.15 22.97
N GLY A 27 20.97 -11.01 22.06
CA GLY A 27 20.94 -12.47 22.18
C GLY A 27 19.65 -13.10 21.62
N HIS A 28 18.88 -12.39 20.77
CA HIS A 28 17.72 -12.92 20.09
C HIS A 28 18.03 -13.34 18.65
N THR A 29 17.12 -14.09 18.00
CA THR A 29 17.18 -14.42 16.58
C THR A 29 16.04 -13.76 15.84
N VAL A 30 16.23 -13.42 14.56
CA VAL A 30 15.23 -12.74 13.74
C VAL A 30 15.03 -13.46 12.41
N ASP A 31 13.79 -13.85 12.14
CA ASP A 31 13.34 -14.28 10.82
C ASP A 31 12.41 -13.21 10.23
N VAL A 32 12.56 -12.91 8.94
CA VAL A 32 11.70 -11.98 8.22
C VAL A 32 11.07 -12.68 7.03
N ILE A 33 9.76 -12.55 6.84
CA ILE A 33 9.00 -13.14 5.74
C ILE A 33 8.51 -12.02 4.83
N GLY A 34 8.85 -12.08 3.55
CA GLY A 34 8.38 -11.11 2.54
C GLY A 34 8.10 -11.77 1.20
N PRO A 35 7.14 -11.26 0.40
CA PRO A 35 6.76 -11.86 -0.88
C PRO A 35 7.81 -11.67 -1.99
N GLY A 36 8.83 -10.86 -1.76
CA GLY A 36 9.91 -10.56 -2.70
C GLY A 36 11.10 -9.93 -2.01
N GLU A 37 12.20 -9.80 -2.74
CA GLU A 37 13.47 -9.26 -2.26
C GLU A 37 13.42 -7.75 -1.97
N ARG A 38 12.48 -7.06 -2.62
CA ARG A 38 12.29 -5.60 -2.46
C ARG A 38 10.88 -5.29 -1.97
N HIS A 39 10.76 -4.19 -1.22
CA HIS A 39 9.48 -3.61 -0.81
C HIS A 39 9.33 -2.22 -1.43
N TYR A 40 8.22 -1.99 -2.14
CA TYR A 40 7.93 -0.71 -2.80
C TYR A 40 7.18 0.25 -1.88
N TYR A 41 7.59 1.51 -1.89
CA TYR A 41 6.91 2.57 -1.17
C TYR A 41 5.61 2.96 -1.88
N SER A 42 4.48 2.57 -1.31
CA SER A 42 3.16 2.74 -1.94
C SER A 42 2.78 4.20 -2.20
N GLY A 43 3.29 5.14 -1.39
CA GLY A 43 3.05 6.57 -1.58
C GLY A 43 3.61 7.15 -2.89
N MET A 44 4.63 6.50 -3.46
CA MET A 44 5.28 6.91 -4.72
C MET A 44 4.91 5.99 -5.90
N GLY A 45 4.17 4.90 -5.67
CA GLY A 45 3.76 3.95 -6.71
C GLY A 45 3.06 4.58 -7.92
N PRO A 46 2.06 5.48 -7.75
CA PRO A 46 1.47 6.19 -8.87
C PRO A 46 2.49 7.02 -9.67
N GLY A 47 3.45 7.67 -9.00
CA GLY A 47 4.53 8.39 -9.67
C GLY A 47 5.46 7.48 -10.48
N MET A 48 5.70 6.25 -10.02
CA MET A 48 6.40 5.22 -10.80
C MET A 48 5.61 4.83 -12.05
N LEU A 49 4.29 4.64 -11.95
CA LEU A 49 3.44 4.44 -13.12
C LEU A 49 3.60 5.59 -14.12
N GLY A 50 3.58 6.83 -13.65
CA GLY A 50 3.69 8.03 -14.49
C GLY A 50 5.10 8.37 -14.98
N GLY A 51 6.14 7.59 -14.59
CA GLY A 51 7.53 7.82 -14.99
C GLY A 51 8.27 8.89 -14.19
N THR A 52 7.67 9.41 -13.13
CA THR A 52 8.34 10.38 -12.24
C THR A 52 9.47 9.74 -11.44
N TYR A 53 9.32 8.47 -11.07
CA TYR A 53 10.27 7.71 -10.26
C TYR A 53 10.58 6.37 -10.94
N SER A 54 11.83 5.93 -10.84
CA SER A 54 12.21 4.55 -11.18
C SER A 54 11.78 3.57 -10.08
N PRO A 55 11.65 2.28 -10.39
CA PRO A 55 11.38 1.25 -9.40
C PRO A 55 12.41 1.21 -8.27
N GLU A 56 13.67 1.45 -8.59
CA GLU A 56 14.80 1.45 -7.65
C GLU A 56 14.70 2.62 -6.66
N GLU A 57 14.30 3.81 -7.14
CA GLU A 57 14.16 5.01 -6.30
C GLU A 57 13.11 4.82 -5.20
N ILE A 58 12.02 4.11 -5.49
CA ILE A 58 10.89 3.97 -4.57
C ILE A 58 10.84 2.64 -3.81
N SER A 59 11.89 1.83 -3.88
CA SER A 59 11.91 0.52 -3.22
C SER A 59 13.09 0.36 -2.28
N PHE A 60 12.93 -0.55 -1.32
CA PHE A 60 13.93 -0.93 -0.33
C PHE A 60 14.37 -2.37 -0.60
N PRO A 61 15.68 -2.69 -0.62
CA PRO A 61 16.20 -4.05 -0.80
C PRO A 61 16.08 -4.84 0.52
N VAL A 62 14.84 -5.14 0.94
CA VAL A 62 14.52 -5.64 2.28
C VAL A 62 15.20 -6.96 2.63
N GLN A 63 15.36 -7.86 1.67
CA GLN A 63 16.10 -9.09 1.91
C GLN A 63 17.54 -8.77 2.32
N ARG A 64 18.26 -8.02 1.50
CA ARG A 64 19.65 -7.65 1.76
C ARG A 64 19.80 -6.86 3.06
N MET A 65 18.89 -5.90 3.31
CA MET A 65 18.87 -5.14 4.57
C MET A 65 18.78 -6.01 5.81
N CYS A 66 18.01 -7.10 5.76
CA CYS A 66 17.83 -8.02 6.86
C CYS A 66 19.04 -8.97 7.01
N GLU A 67 19.51 -9.56 5.91
CA GLU A 67 20.61 -10.52 5.90
C GLU A 67 21.95 -9.89 6.33
N GLU A 68 22.25 -8.67 5.89
CA GLU A 68 23.45 -7.93 6.31
C GLU A 68 23.49 -7.62 7.82
N GLN A 69 22.33 -7.60 8.47
CA GLN A 69 22.20 -7.44 9.92
C GLN A 69 22.14 -8.78 10.67
N GLY A 70 22.24 -9.93 9.97
CA GLY A 70 22.27 -11.27 10.57
C GLY A 70 20.92 -11.95 10.71
N ALA A 71 19.83 -11.39 10.17
CA ALA A 71 18.53 -12.06 10.12
C ALA A 71 18.46 -13.09 8.99
N THR A 72 17.54 -14.06 9.12
CA THR A 72 17.16 -14.93 8.01
C THR A 72 15.96 -14.34 7.28
N PHE A 73 16.10 -14.07 5.99
CA PHE A 73 14.98 -13.62 5.16
C PHE A 73 14.37 -14.80 4.39
N HIS A 74 13.04 -14.90 4.41
CA HIS A 74 12.28 -15.89 3.66
C HIS A 74 11.48 -15.20 2.57
N VAL A 75 11.86 -15.41 1.30
CA VAL A 75 11.06 -14.97 0.15
C VAL A 75 9.86 -15.92 0.03
N ASP A 76 8.78 -15.62 0.77
CA ASP A 76 7.60 -16.47 0.88
C ASP A 76 6.40 -15.64 1.39
N LYS A 77 5.25 -16.29 1.50
CA LYS A 77 4.01 -15.70 2.02
C LYS A 77 3.53 -16.47 3.24
N CYS A 78 3.15 -15.76 4.29
CA CYS A 78 2.41 -16.33 5.41
C CYS A 78 0.98 -16.68 4.95
N VAL A 79 0.58 -17.94 5.14
CA VAL A 79 -0.74 -18.47 4.76
C VAL A 79 -1.57 -18.94 5.95
N GLY A 80 -0.98 -18.99 7.15
CA GLY A 80 -1.69 -19.36 8.37
C GLY A 80 -0.82 -19.18 9.60
N ILE A 81 -1.48 -19.13 10.76
CA ILE A 81 -0.84 -18.98 12.07
C ILE A 81 -1.52 -19.95 13.03
N ASP A 82 -0.74 -20.68 13.80
CA ASP A 82 -1.20 -21.43 14.97
C ASP A 82 -0.68 -20.68 16.21
N PRO A 83 -1.50 -19.80 16.81
CA PRO A 83 -1.03 -18.94 17.90
C PRO A 83 -0.78 -19.72 19.19
N ASP A 84 -1.46 -20.84 19.41
CA ASP A 84 -1.31 -21.67 20.62
C ASP A 84 0.00 -22.47 20.58
N LYS A 85 0.43 -22.90 19.38
CA LYS A 85 1.73 -23.55 19.17
C LYS A 85 2.85 -22.57 18.81
N GLN A 86 2.52 -21.27 18.63
CA GLN A 86 3.47 -20.25 18.21
C GLN A 86 4.16 -20.61 16.89
N VAL A 87 3.35 -20.99 15.88
CA VAL A 87 3.84 -21.42 14.55
C VAL A 87 3.22 -20.56 13.45
N ILE A 88 4.05 -20.08 12.55
CA ILE A 88 3.67 -19.41 11.30
C ILE A 88 3.87 -20.40 10.14
N LYS A 89 2.83 -20.56 9.30
CA LYS A 89 2.83 -21.43 8.13
C LYS A 89 3.06 -20.63 6.86
N LEU A 90 4.01 -21.07 6.05
CA LEU A 90 4.38 -20.44 4.78
C LEU A 90 3.74 -21.16 3.59
N ALA A 91 3.58 -20.45 2.48
CA ALA A 91 3.02 -21.01 1.24
C ALA A 91 3.86 -22.16 0.67
N SER A 92 5.18 -22.16 0.89
CA SER A 92 6.08 -23.28 0.54
C SER A 92 5.86 -24.56 1.35
N GLY A 93 5.03 -24.51 2.40
CA GLY A 93 4.85 -25.59 3.37
C GLY A 93 5.83 -25.56 4.55
N LYS A 94 6.79 -24.62 4.56
CA LYS A 94 7.69 -24.43 5.71
C LYS A 94 6.91 -23.87 6.91
N GLU A 95 7.28 -24.30 8.10
CA GLU A 95 6.77 -23.78 9.36
C GLU A 95 7.88 -23.08 10.14
N LEU A 96 7.58 -21.93 10.73
CA LEU A 96 8.48 -21.16 11.58
C LEU A 96 7.88 -21.01 12.97
N THR A 97 8.61 -21.41 13.98
CA THR A 97 8.25 -21.12 15.38
C THR A 97 8.64 -19.69 15.73
N TYR A 98 7.95 -19.09 16.70
CA TYR A 98 8.26 -17.74 17.21
C TYR A 98 8.02 -17.66 18.71
N ASP A 99 8.79 -16.82 19.40
CA ASP A 99 8.48 -16.34 20.75
C ASP A 99 7.69 -15.04 20.68
N VAL A 100 8.04 -14.15 19.72
CA VAL A 100 7.30 -12.93 19.40
C VAL A 100 7.10 -12.84 17.88
N ALA A 101 5.89 -12.50 17.44
CA ALA A 101 5.57 -12.27 16.03
C ALA A 101 5.00 -10.87 15.82
N SER A 102 5.40 -10.22 14.73
CA SER A 102 4.84 -8.93 14.34
C SER A 102 4.40 -8.95 12.88
N PHE A 103 3.20 -8.41 12.61
CA PHE A 103 2.56 -8.45 11.29
C PHE A 103 2.49 -7.06 10.66
N ASN A 104 3.02 -6.94 9.45
CA ASN A 104 2.83 -5.79 8.57
C ASN A 104 2.63 -6.26 7.13
N THR A 105 1.60 -7.08 6.93
CA THR A 105 1.27 -7.72 5.65
C THR A 105 0.51 -6.80 4.68
N GLY A 106 0.21 -5.56 5.12
CA GLY A 106 -0.50 -4.57 4.32
C GLY A 106 -1.96 -4.94 4.05
N SER A 107 -2.44 -4.51 2.90
CA SER A 107 -3.82 -4.74 2.43
C SER A 107 -3.84 -5.17 0.97
N SER A 108 -4.94 -5.77 0.53
CA SER A 108 -5.26 -6.05 -0.88
C SER A 108 -6.41 -5.17 -1.36
N ILE A 109 -6.51 -5.02 -2.66
CA ILE A 109 -7.68 -4.41 -3.29
C ILE A 109 -8.88 -5.34 -3.13
N VAL A 110 -10.08 -4.76 -3.03
CA VAL A 110 -11.34 -5.51 -3.19
C VAL A 110 -11.49 -5.78 -4.68
N ASP A 111 -11.29 -7.03 -5.07
CA ASP A 111 -11.22 -7.50 -6.45
C ASP A 111 -12.40 -8.39 -6.88
N ASP A 112 -13.43 -8.46 -6.06
CA ASP A 112 -14.60 -9.32 -6.24
C ASP A 112 -15.36 -9.03 -7.57
N ILE A 113 -15.14 -7.87 -8.18
CA ILE A 113 -15.71 -7.48 -9.48
C ILE A 113 -14.85 -7.86 -10.68
N ILE A 114 -13.62 -8.35 -10.46
CA ILE A 114 -12.69 -8.72 -11.54
C ILE A 114 -12.95 -10.17 -11.93
N GLU A 115 -13.24 -10.39 -13.21
CA GLU A 115 -13.35 -11.74 -13.75
C GLU A 115 -11.98 -12.46 -13.66
N PRO A 116 -11.95 -13.70 -13.13
CA PRO A 116 -10.71 -14.47 -13.07
C PRO A 116 -10.03 -14.57 -14.45
N ASP A 117 -8.69 -14.62 -14.43
CA ASP A 117 -7.83 -14.72 -15.64
C ASP A 117 -7.97 -13.57 -16.65
N SER A 118 -8.58 -12.43 -16.25
CA SER A 118 -8.65 -11.23 -17.08
C SER A 118 -7.25 -10.72 -17.45
N LYS A 119 -7.02 -10.46 -18.74
CA LYS A 119 -5.78 -9.90 -19.26
C LYS A 119 -5.85 -8.38 -19.27
N ASP A 120 -4.68 -7.73 -19.12
CA ASP A 120 -4.53 -6.28 -19.13
C ASP A 120 -5.39 -5.56 -18.05
N VAL A 121 -5.69 -6.27 -16.95
CA VAL A 121 -6.36 -5.76 -15.77
C VAL A 121 -5.37 -5.79 -14.59
N TYR A 122 -5.07 -4.62 -14.04
CA TYR A 122 -4.04 -4.42 -13.02
C TYR A 122 -4.66 -3.83 -11.75
N THR A 123 -4.52 -4.49 -10.62
CA THR A 123 -4.83 -3.90 -9.32
C THR A 123 -3.71 -2.93 -8.91
N VAL A 124 -4.05 -1.88 -8.14
CA VAL A 124 -3.02 -0.91 -7.66
C VAL A 124 -2.21 -1.44 -6.48
N LYS A 125 -2.53 -2.61 -5.98
CA LYS A 125 -1.75 -3.36 -4.99
C LYS A 125 -1.72 -4.85 -5.39
N PRO A 126 -0.55 -5.49 -5.33
CA PRO A 126 0.76 -4.94 -4.95
C PRO A 126 1.27 -3.88 -5.94
N ILE A 127 2.17 -3.01 -5.48
CA ILE A 127 2.65 -1.83 -6.25
C ILE A 127 3.33 -2.22 -7.56
N GLU A 128 3.94 -3.39 -7.62
CA GLU A 128 4.58 -3.97 -8.82
C GLU A 128 3.61 -4.06 -10.00
N LYS A 129 2.30 -4.20 -9.74
CA LYS A 129 1.27 -4.23 -10.80
C LYS A 129 1.15 -2.90 -11.55
N LEU A 130 1.49 -1.78 -10.91
CA LEU A 130 1.56 -0.48 -11.59
C LEU A 130 2.73 -0.44 -12.60
N LEU A 131 3.86 -1.08 -12.27
CA LEU A 131 4.99 -1.20 -13.19
C LEU A 131 4.66 -2.12 -14.37
N GLU A 132 3.96 -3.23 -14.15
CA GLU A 132 3.47 -4.10 -15.22
C GLU A 132 2.52 -3.32 -16.14
N GLY A 133 1.56 -2.58 -15.58
CA GLY A 133 0.65 -1.75 -16.35
C GLY A 133 1.36 -0.64 -17.14
N ARG A 134 2.41 0.00 -16.57
CA ARG A 134 3.25 0.96 -17.29
C ARG A 134 3.92 0.30 -18.51
N LYS A 135 4.55 -0.86 -18.34
CA LYS A 135 5.17 -1.60 -19.43
C LYS A 135 4.15 -1.89 -20.53
N ARG A 136 2.94 -2.29 -20.13
CA ARG A 136 1.87 -2.59 -21.10
C ARG A 136 1.40 -1.34 -21.87
N ILE A 137 1.34 -0.18 -21.24
CA ILE A 137 1.06 1.10 -21.93
C ILE A 137 2.10 1.35 -23.03
N PHE A 138 3.39 1.15 -22.74
CA PHE A 138 4.47 1.33 -23.72
C PHE A 138 4.40 0.31 -24.86
N GLU A 139 4.08 -0.95 -24.57
CA GLU A 139 3.89 -1.99 -25.61
C GLU A 139 2.74 -1.66 -26.57
N LEU A 140 1.68 -1.03 -26.07
CA LEU A 140 0.51 -0.67 -26.86
C LEU A 140 0.55 0.76 -27.40
N ALA A 141 1.63 1.52 -27.19
CA ALA A 141 1.73 2.93 -27.58
C ALA A 141 1.50 3.19 -29.06
N GLY A 142 1.85 2.23 -29.95
CA GLY A 142 1.60 2.31 -31.38
C GLY A 142 0.13 2.05 -31.78
N LYS A 143 -0.73 1.63 -30.86
CA LYS A 143 -2.14 1.43 -31.14
C LYS A 143 -2.85 2.77 -31.32
N LYS A 144 -3.60 2.93 -32.39
CA LYS A 144 -4.45 4.09 -32.60
C LYS A 144 -5.62 4.08 -31.58
N ASN A 145 -5.84 5.22 -30.92
CA ASN A 145 -6.90 5.41 -29.90
C ASN A 145 -6.78 4.39 -28.74
N LEU A 146 -5.60 4.28 -28.11
CA LEU A 146 -5.41 3.45 -26.91
C LEU A 146 -6.37 3.91 -25.80
N THR A 147 -7.11 2.99 -25.21
CA THR A 147 -8.05 3.31 -24.13
C THR A 147 -7.59 2.70 -22.80
N ILE A 148 -7.56 3.54 -21.75
CA ILE A 148 -7.12 3.14 -20.40
C ILE A 148 -8.23 3.47 -19.41
N GLY A 149 -8.81 2.44 -18.80
CA GLY A 149 -9.80 2.55 -17.73
C GLY A 149 -9.13 2.58 -16.35
N VAL A 150 -9.62 3.43 -15.46
CA VAL A 150 -9.25 3.42 -14.03
C VAL A 150 -10.53 3.32 -13.22
N VAL A 151 -10.69 2.22 -12.48
CA VAL A 151 -11.88 1.93 -11.68
C VAL A 151 -11.65 2.31 -10.23
N GLY A 152 -12.36 3.32 -9.74
CA GLY A 152 -12.30 3.76 -8.35
C GLY A 152 -12.19 5.27 -8.18
N GLY A 153 -13.21 5.91 -7.61
CA GLY A 153 -13.30 7.36 -7.40
C GLY A 153 -12.62 7.86 -6.12
N GLY A 154 -11.76 7.07 -5.50
CA GLY A 154 -10.99 7.44 -4.31
C GLY A 154 -9.64 8.10 -4.63
N PRO A 155 -8.84 8.45 -3.61
CA PRO A 155 -7.49 9.03 -3.77
C PRO A 155 -6.60 8.25 -4.73
N ALA A 156 -6.51 6.92 -4.56
CA ALA A 156 -5.68 6.07 -5.42
C ALA A 156 -6.12 6.12 -6.90
N GLY A 157 -7.44 6.15 -7.17
CA GLY A 157 -7.94 6.27 -8.54
C GLY A 157 -7.57 7.60 -9.18
N VAL A 158 -7.62 8.70 -8.43
CA VAL A 158 -7.19 10.03 -8.88
C VAL A 158 -5.70 10.01 -9.26
N GLU A 159 -4.86 9.47 -8.39
CA GLU A 159 -3.42 9.40 -8.63
C GLU A 159 -3.08 8.49 -9.82
N VAL A 160 -3.73 7.32 -9.90
CA VAL A 160 -3.49 6.37 -10.99
C VAL A 160 -3.96 6.92 -12.33
N ALA A 161 -5.14 7.58 -12.40
CA ALA A 161 -5.64 8.15 -13.65
C ALA A 161 -4.73 9.23 -14.21
N GLY A 162 -4.26 10.17 -13.38
CA GLY A 162 -3.33 11.20 -13.80
C GLY A 162 -1.98 10.64 -14.25
N ASN A 163 -1.47 9.64 -13.52
CA ASN A 163 -0.17 9.03 -13.84
C ASN A 163 -0.24 8.02 -15.00
N ALA A 164 -1.36 7.34 -15.24
CA ALA A 164 -1.57 6.53 -16.45
C ALA A 164 -1.59 7.40 -17.71
N LEU A 165 -2.22 8.59 -17.63
CA LEU A 165 -2.17 9.56 -18.72
C LEU A 165 -0.75 10.09 -18.96
N ALA A 166 0.00 10.39 -17.89
CA ALA A 166 1.40 10.80 -18.00
C ALA A 166 2.26 9.72 -18.67
N ALA A 167 2.07 8.44 -18.29
CA ALA A 167 2.75 7.30 -18.92
C ALA A 167 2.41 7.17 -20.41
N ALA A 168 1.14 7.33 -20.79
CA ALA A 168 0.70 7.27 -22.16
C ALA A 168 1.32 8.42 -23.00
N LYS A 169 1.36 9.64 -22.46
CA LYS A 169 2.02 10.79 -23.11
C LYS A 169 3.52 10.55 -23.30
N GLU A 170 4.21 10.03 -22.26
CA GLU A 170 5.64 9.70 -22.34
C GLU A 170 5.91 8.63 -23.40
N ALA A 171 5.02 7.64 -23.53
CA ALA A 171 5.10 6.61 -24.55
C ALA A 171 4.74 7.11 -25.97
N GLY A 172 4.30 8.37 -26.13
CA GLY A 172 3.84 8.92 -27.40
C GLY A 172 2.52 8.32 -27.90
N ALA A 173 1.71 7.75 -27.01
CA ALA A 173 0.46 7.11 -27.36
C ALA A 173 -0.67 8.13 -27.61
N ASP A 174 -1.48 7.90 -28.65
CA ASP A 174 -2.79 8.54 -28.81
C ASP A 174 -3.78 7.82 -27.88
N ALA A 175 -3.95 8.36 -26.67
CA ALA A 175 -4.65 7.65 -25.61
C ALA A 175 -5.80 8.45 -24.99
N THR A 176 -6.88 7.74 -24.64
CA THR A 176 -7.97 8.22 -23.80
C THR A 176 -7.91 7.53 -22.45
N VAL A 177 -7.85 8.31 -21.35
CA VAL A 177 -7.93 7.78 -19.98
C VAL A 177 -9.28 8.09 -19.37
N ARG A 178 -10.00 7.08 -18.87
CA ARG A 178 -11.30 7.19 -18.20
C ARG A 178 -11.16 6.84 -16.73
N LEU A 179 -11.66 7.71 -15.83
CA LEU A 179 -11.77 7.42 -14.40
C LEU A 179 -13.24 7.15 -14.05
N TYR A 180 -13.54 5.90 -13.74
CA TYR A 180 -14.87 5.44 -13.30
C TYR A 180 -15.02 5.66 -11.79
N HIS A 181 -15.71 6.74 -11.39
CA HIS A 181 -15.79 7.16 -9.98
C HIS A 181 -17.11 6.85 -9.28
N GLY A 182 -18.06 6.25 -9.99
CA GLY A 182 -19.36 5.90 -9.44
C GLY A 182 -20.20 7.12 -9.04
N LYS A 183 -21.06 6.94 -8.03
CA LYS A 183 -21.95 8.02 -7.53
C LYS A 183 -21.22 9.07 -6.68
N SER A 184 -19.98 8.78 -6.23
CA SER A 184 -19.27 9.67 -5.34
C SER A 184 -17.77 9.72 -5.61
N PHE A 185 -17.29 10.85 -6.12
CA PHE A 185 -15.90 11.13 -6.30
C PHE A 185 -15.28 11.64 -5.00
N MET A 186 -14.19 11.00 -4.52
CA MET A 186 -13.43 11.38 -3.31
C MET A 186 -14.35 11.73 -2.10
N LYS A 187 -15.26 10.82 -1.74
CA LYS A 187 -16.35 11.05 -0.74
C LYS A 187 -15.84 11.55 0.62
N ARG A 188 -14.62 11.16 1.04
CA ARG A 188 -14.09 11.43 2.38
C ARG A 188 -13.25 12.71 2.48
N VAL A 189 -13.18 13.52 1.42
CA VAL A 189 -12.44 14.79 1.43
C VAL A 189 -13.39 15.99 1.29
N PRO A 190 -12.98 17.18 1.76
CA PRO A 190 -13.77 18.41 1.59
C PRO A 190 -14.06 18.72 0.12
N ASP A 191 -15.23 19.33 -0.14
CA ASP A 191 -15.67 19.65 -1.50
C ASP A 191 -14.67 20.49 -2.29
N LYS A 192 -13.99 21.42 -1.62
CA LYS A 192 -12.94 22.22 -2.25
C LYS A 192 -11.80 21.37 -2.81
N VAL A 193 -11.35 20.36 -2.06
CA VAL A 193 -10.28 19.43 -2.49
C VAL A 193 -10.77 18.57 -3.63
N ARG A 194 -12.00 18.05 -3.51
CA ARG A 194 -12.68 17.26 -4.54
C ARG A 194 -12.74 18.02 -5.87
N ASN A 195 -13.23 19.26 -5.83
CA ASN A 195 -13.36 20.10 -7.01
C ASN A 195 -12.00 20.43 -7.64
N GLN A 196 -10.97 20.68 -6.83
CA GLN A 196 -9.60 20.86 -7.32
C GLN A 196 -9.09 19.61 -8.05
N ALA A 197 -9.26 18.42 -7.47
CA ALA A 197 -8.83 17.17 -8.11
C ALA A 197 -9.57 16.93 -9.43
N MET A 198 -10.90 17.12 -9.47
CA MET A 198 -11.67 17.00 -10.71
C MET A 198 -11.20 17.98 -11.78
N THR A 199 -10.95 19.22 -11.40
CA THR A 199 -10.48 20.27 -12.33
C THR A 199 -9.11 19.93 -12.89
N VAL A 200 -8.16 19.52 -12.05
CA VAL A 200 -6.81 19.14 -12.51
C VAL A 200 -6.87 17.96 -13.48
N LEU A 201 -7.57 16.89 -13.12
CA LEU A 201 -7.69 15.72 -14.00
C LEU A 201 -8.34 16.06 -15.35
N ARG A 202 -9.42 16.86 -15.36
CA ARG A 202 -10.07 17.31 -16.61
C ARG A 202 -9.13 18.18 -17.46
N ASN A 203 -8.38 19.07 -16.83
CA ASN A 203 -7.41 19.93 -17.54
C ASN A 203 -6.27 19.11 -18.16
N HIS A 204 -5.89 17.99 -17.55
CA HIS A 204 -4.92 17.06 -18.13
C HIS A 204 -5.51 16.23 -19.27
N GLY A 205 -6.83 16.11 -19.39
CA GLY A 205 -7.52 15.34 -20.42
C GLY A 205 -8.12 14.01 -19.94
N VAL A 206 -8.16 13.75 -18.61
CA VAL A 206 -8.82 12.57 -18.07
C VAL A 206 -10.34 12.74 -18.15
N GLN A 207 -11.02 11.75 -18.73
CA GLN A 207 -12.48 11.66 -18.77
C GLN A 207 -13.03 11.12 -17.44
N LEU A 208 -13.89 11.87 -16.78
CA LEU A 208 -14.51 11.45 -15.52
C LEU A 208 -15.88 10.81 -15.83
N VAL A 209 -16.02 9.51 -15.56
CA VAL A 209 -17.25 8.74 -15.76
C VAL A 209 -17.88 8.50 -14.38
N GLY A 210 -19.03 9.14 -14.16
CA GLY A 210 -19.79 9.07 -12.92
C GLY A 210 -21.21 8.58 -13.14
N GLY A 211 -22.00 8.54 -12.05
CA GLY A 211 -23.42 8.14 -12.06
C GLY A 211 -23.63 6.75 -11.49
N GLU A 212 -23.06 5.71 -12.08
CA GLU A 212 -23.20 4.34 -11.60
C GLU A 212 -21.85 3.73 -11.19
N TYR A 213 -21.88 2.77 -10.24
CA TYR A 213 -20.70 2.03 -9.83
C TYR A 213 -20.35 0.97 -10.89
N VAL A 214 -19.06 0.68 -11.02
CA VAL A 214 -18.61 -0.48 -11.80
C VAL A 214 -19.04 -1.75 -11.07
N SER A 215 -19.71 -2.64 -11.76
CA SER A 215 -20.17 -3.94 -11.26
C SER A 215 -19.33 -5.11 -11.71
N HIS A 216 -18.63 -4.97 -12.84
CA HIS A 216 -17.80 -6.05 -13.40
C HIS A 216 -16.68 -5.50 -14.27
N VAL A 217 -15.51 -6.16 -14.19
CA VAL A 217 -14.32 -5.87 -15.00
C VAL A 217 -13.81 -7.18 -15.60
N SER A 218 -13.62 -7.20 -16.91
CA SER A 218 -13.01 -8.32 -17.62
C SER A 218 -12.00 -7.82 -18.67
N THR A 219 -11.36 -8.74 -19.37
CA THR A 219 -10.42 -8.40 -20.45
C THR A 219 -11.07 -7.42 -21.44
N GLY A 220 -10.51 -6.22 -21.53
CA GLY A 220 -10.96 -5.19 -22.47
C GLY A 220 -12.30 -4.54 -22.14
N LYS A 221 -12.93 -4.81 -20.99
CA LYS A 221 -14.30 -4.36 -20.73
C LYS A 221 -14.56 -3.94 -19.30
N VAL A 222 -15.21 -2.79 -19.12
CA VAL A 222 -15.76 -2.29 -17.86
C VAL A 222 -17.29 -2.24 -17.96
N THR A 223 -18.01 -2.83 -17.01
CA THR A 223 -19.48 -2.83 -16.97
C THR A 223 -19.96 -2.08 -15.72
N LEU A 224 -20.88 -1.14 -15.90
CA LEU A 224 -21.53 -0.42 -14.82
C LEU A 224 -22.74 -1.18 -14.28
N ALA A 225 -23.25 -0.79 -13.11
CA ALA A 225 -24.37 -1.44 -12.45
C ALA A 225 -25.70 -1.34 -13.21
N ASP A 226 -25.86 -0.34 -14.09
CA ASP A 226 -27.00 -0.17 -14.97
C ASP A 226 -26.92 -0.96 -16.29
N GLY A 227 -25.84 -1.73 -16.47
CA GLY A 227 -25.56 -2.51 -17.68
C GLY A 227 -24.81 -1.76 -18.77
N THR A 228 -24.52 -0.47 -18.60
CA THR A 228 -23.66 0.30 -19.53
C THR A 228 -22.26 -0.30 -19.59
N THR A 229 -21.71 -0.43 -20.77
CA THR A 229 -20.38 -1.01 -20.98
C THR A 229 -19.43 -0.06 -21.69
N TYR A 230 -18.15 -0.14 -21.31
CA TYR A 230 -17.05 0.58 -21.95
C TYR A 230 -15.97 -0.42 -22.36
N GLU A 231 -15.33 -0.15 -23.48
CA GLU A 231 -14.16 -0.88 -23.94
C GLU A 231 -12.90 -0.11 -23.55
N ASP A 232 -12.01 -0.75 -22.78
CA ASP A 232 -10.72 -0.21 -22.35
C ASP A 232 -9.64 -1.28 -22.54
N ASP A 233 -8.58 -0.96 -23.26
CA ASP A 233 -7.48 -1.87 -23.60
C ASP A 233 -6.66 -2.27 -22.37
N ILE A 234 -6.53 -1.34 -21.43
CA ILE A 234 -5.84 -1.52 -20.15
C ILE A 234 -6.76 -1.02 -19.05
N ILE A 235 -6.92 -1.78 -17.98
CA ILE A 235 -7.78 -1.40 -16.87
C ILE A 235 -7.00 -1.47 -15.56
N PHE A 236 -6.95 -0.35 -14.84
CA PHE A 236 -6.43 -0.28 -13.47
C PHE A 236 -7.58 -0.30 -12.48
N VAL A 237 -7.51 -1.18 -11.47
CA VAL A 237 -8.52 -1.27 -10.42
C VAL A 237 -7.96 -0.70 -9.12
N ALA A 238 -8.47 0.50 -8.75
CA ALA A 238 -8.08 1.32 -7.61
C ALA A 238 -9.22 1.46 -6.59
N MET A 239 -9.89 0.37 -6.32
CA MET A 239 -11.01 0.32 -5.38
C MET A 239 -10.54 0.29 -3.92
N GLY A 240 -11.49 0.23 -2.98
CA GLY A 240 -11.18 0.15 -1.56
C GLY A 240 -10.24 -1.02 -1.21
N VAL A 241 -9.54 -0.88 -0.10
CA VAL A 241 -8.59 -1.89 0.38
C VAL A 241 -9.14 -2.57 1.63
N ARG A 242 -8.79 -3.86 1.80
CA ARG A 242 -9.04 -4.64 3.00
C ARG A 242 -7.77 -5.39 3.44
N PRO A 243 -7.58 -5.66 4.73
CA PRO A 243 -6.56 -6.59 5.18
C PRO A 243 -6.68 -7.93 4.46
N ARG A 244 -5.56 -8.62 4.25
CA ARG A 244 -5.60 -9.98 3.70
C ARG A 244 -6.26 -10.93 4.70
N PRO A 245 -7.06 -11.93 4.27
CA PRO A 245 -7.76 -12.87 5.15
C PRO A 245 -6.78 -13.88 5.77
N LEU A 246 -6.03 -13.44 6.80
CA LEU A 246 -5.02 -14.24 7.49
C LEU A 246 -5.42 -14.57 8.94
N PHE A 247 -6.03 -13.62 9.63
CA PHE A 247 -6.25 -13.74 11.08
C PHE A 247 -7.52 -14.52 11.43
N GLU A 248 -8.61 -14.29 10.72
CA GLU A 248 -9.86 -15.03 10.91
C GLU A 248 -9.70 -16.54 10.71
N PRO A 249 -9.12 -17.04 9.60
CA PRO A 249 -8.87 -18.48 9.44
C PRO A 249 -7.92 -19.06 10.49
N SER A 250 -7.06 -18.22 11.05
CA SER A 250 -6.10 -18.59 12.11
C SER A 250 -6.69 -18.49 13.52
N ARG A 251 -7.98 -18.11 13.66
CA ARG A 251 -8.68 -17.92 14.94
C ARG A 251 -8.01 -16.91 15.88
N ILE A 252 -7.33 -15.92 15.31
CA ILE A 252 -6.74 -14.81 16.07
C ILE A 252 -7.76 -13.67 16.11
N PRO A 253 -7.93 -12.96 17.25
CA PRO A 253 -8.79 -11.80 17.32
C PRO A 253 -8.52 -10.80 16.21
N HIS A 254 -9.58 -10.48 15.46
CA HIS A 254 -9.58 -9.57 14.31
C HIS A 254 -10.76 -8.61 14.38
N GLY A 255 -10.71 -7.52 13.64
CA GLY A 255 -11.82 -6.59 13.47
C GLY A 255 -12.78 -7.05 12.37
N ASP A 256 -13.92 -6.35 12.23
CA ASP A 256 -14.92 -6.61 11.18
C ASP A 256 -14.35 -6.49 9.76
N ASP A 257 -13.23 -5.78 9.60
CA ASP A 257 -12.50 -5.65 8.34
C ASP A 257 -11.52 -6.80 8.06
N GLY A 258 -11.43 -7.79 8.95
CA GLY A 258 -10.50 -8.91 8.89
C GLY A 258 -9.08 -8.60 9.37
N GLY A 259 -8.80 -7.36 9.80
CA GLY A 259 -7.48 -6.96 10.29
C GLY A 259 -7.19 -7.46 11.70
N LEU A 260 -5.90 -7.73 12.00
CA LEU A 260 -5.47 -8.12 13.34
C LEU A 260 -5.97 -7.12 14.39
N LEU A 261 -6.78 -7.57 15.34
CA LEU A 261 -7.28 -6.71 16.41
C LEU A 261 -6.16 -6.40 17.39
N VAL A 262 -5.77 -5.13 17.48
CA VAL A 262 -4.69 -4.67 18.35
C VAL A 262 -5.18 -3.61 19.34
N ASN A 263 -4.62 -3.66 20.54
CA ASN A 263 -4.85 -2.70 21.61
C ASN A 263 -4.01 -1.41 21.43
N LYS A 264 -3.99 -0.53 22.43
CA LYS A 264 -3.24 0.72 22.42
C LYS A 264 -1.70 0.56 22.32
N TYR A 265 -1.18 -0.64 22.52
CA TYR A 265 0.24 -0.97 22.40
C TYR A 265 0.61 -1.58 21.04
N LEU A 266 -0.31 -1.61 20.09
CA LEU A 266 -0.18 -2.35 18.80
C LEU A 266 -0.01 -3.86 19.00
N GLN A 267 -0.42 -4.39 20.15
CA GLN A 267 -0.37 -5.77 20.58
C GLN A 267 -1.74 -6.41 20.40
N ASN A 268 -1.80 -7.67 20.00
CA ASN A 268 -3.08 -8.39 19.90
C ASN A 268 -3.80 -8.45 21.25
N THR A 269 -5.12 -8.41 21.22
CA THR A 269 -5.96 -8.32 22.43
C THR A 269 -6.01 -9.59 23.27
N GLN A 270 -5.60 -10.73 22.71
CA GLN A 270 -5.59 -12.04 23.36
C GLN A 270 -4.18 -12.62 23.52
N TYR A 271 -3.33 -12.47 22.51
CA TYR A 271 -1.98 -13.03 22.47
C TYR A 271 -0.96 -11.91 22.69
N ASP A 272 -0.33 -11.90 23.86
CA ASP A 272 0.59 -10.85 24.29
C ASP A 272 1.94 -10.83 23.55
N ASN A 273 2.22 -11.86 22.78
CA ASN A 273 3.41 -12.03 21.96
C ASN A 273 3.15 -11.80 20.45
N ILE A 274 1.94 -11.33 20.08
CA ILE A 274 1.57 -10.99 18.71
C ILE A 274 1.35 -9.48 18.60
N PHE A 275 2.03 -8.85 17.64
CA PHE A 275 1.95 -7.42 17.35
C PHE A 275 1.60 -7.18 15.89
N GLY A 276 1.21 -5.96 15.56
CA GLY A 276 1.01 -5.59 14.17
C GLY A 276 0.89 -4.11 13.93
N GLY A 277 1.09 -3.71 12.67
CA GLY A 277 0.99 -2.32 12.22
C GLY A 277 0.64 -2.18 10.74
N GLY A 278 0.28 -0.98 10.33
CA GLY A 278 -0.12 -0.64 8.97
C GLY A 278 -1.54 -1.11 8.63
N ASP A 279 -1.76 -1.34 7.34
CA ASP A 279 -3.11 -1.63 6.83
C ASP A 279 -3.69 -2.98 7.30
N CYS A 280 -2.86 -3.91 7.77
CA CYS A 280 -3.31 -5.24 8.18
C CYS A 280 -3.89 -5.31 9.60
N ILE A 281 -3.92 -4.21 10.35
CA ILE A 281 -4.47 -4.20 11.71
C ILE A 281 -5.85 -3.53 11.78
N CYS A 282 -6.64 -3.90 12.79
CA CYS A 282 -7.78 -3.15 13.31
C CYS A 282 -7.39 -2.57 14.68
N TYR A 283 -7.24 -1.25 14.78
CA TYR A 283 -6.87 -0.58 16.03
C TYR A 283 -8.10 -0.41 16.91
N GLN A 284 -8.17 -1.19 18.00
CA GLN A 284 -9.34 -1.30 18.88
C GLN A 284 -9.78 0.04 19.50
N PRO A 285 -8.89 0.90 20.03
CA PRO A 285 -9.32 2.12 20.70
C PRO A 285 -10.05 3.10 19.78
N LYS A 286 -9.70 3.12 18.49
CA LYS A 286 -10.34 3.96 17.47
C LYS A 286 -10.03 3.40 16.07
N PRO A 287 -11.01 3.02 15.27
CA PRO A 287 -10.77 2.61 13.89
C PRO A 287 -9.96 3.64 13.12
N LEU A 288 -8.91 3.19 12.42
CA LEU A 288 -8.03 4.03 11.61
C LEU A 288 -8.24 3.71 10.12
N ASP A 289 -8.15 4.73 9.28
CA ASP A 289 -8.14 4.55 7.84
C ASP A 289 -6.91 3.73 7.39
N LYS A 290 -7.06 2.91 6.36
CA LYS A 290 -5.96 2.14 5.76
C LYS A 290 -5.14 3.03 4.84
N VAL A 291 -4.32 3.88 5.44
CA VAL A 291 -3.46 4.84 4.74
C VAL A 291 -2.04 4.79 5.28
N GLY A 292 -1.05 4.95 4.41
CA GLY A 292 0.37 4.82 4.75
C GLY A 292 0.84 5.68 5.93
N VAL A 293 0.19 6.82 6.17
CA VAL A 293 0.54 7.73 7.26
C VAL A 293 0.44 7.07 8.64
N TYR A 294 -0.55 6.20 8.85
CA TYR A 294 -0.67 5.48 10.12
C TYR A 294 0.41 4.41 10.28
N ALA A 295 0.76 3.70 9.21
CA ALA A 295 1.89 2.76 9.23
C ALA A 295 3.21 3.47 9.60
N VAL A 296 3.45 4.67 9.05
CA VAL A 296 4.62 5.49 9.38
C VAL A 296 4.60 5.97 10.84
N ARG A 297 3.44 6.39 11.36
CA ARG A 297 3.30 6.81 12.77
C ARG A 297 3.47 5.64 13.76
N GLN A 298 3.06 4.45 13.37
CA GLN A 298 3.17 3.23 14.19
C GLN A 298 4.60 2.68 14.26
N ASN A 299 5.40 2.94 13.26
CA ASN A 299 6.71 2.36 13.01
C ASN A 299 7.63 2.36 14.25
N GLN A 300 7.84 3.52 14.89
CA GLN A 300 8.71 3.62 16.07
C GLN A 300 8.13 2.87 17.28
N VAL A 301 6.84 3.10 17.59
CA VAL A 301 6.19 2.47 18.75
C VAL A 301 6.13 0.95 18.57
N LEU A 302 5.88 0.46 17.36
CA LEU A 302 5.88 -0.97 17.06
C LEU A 302 7.28 -1.59 17.28
N ASN A 303 8.35 -0.91 16.82
CA ASN A 303 9.72 -1.31 17.11
C ASN A 303 10.00 -1.42 18.61
N ASP A 304 9.68 -0.35 19.35
CA ASP A 304 9.97 -0.26 20.78
C ASP A 304 9.19 -1.33 21.57
N ASN A 305 7.92 -1.57 21.21
CA ASN A 305 7.08 -2.54 21.90
C ASN A 305 7.46 -4.00 21.59
N VAL A 306 7.83 -4.31 20.35
CA VAL A 306 8.33 -5.65 20.00
C VAL A 306 9.62 -5.96 20.74
N ILE A 307 10.57 -5.00 20.79
CA ILE A 307 11.82 -5.17 21.54
C ILE A 307 11.56 -5.23 23.06
N ALA A 308 10.64 -4.41 23.58
CA ALA A 308 10.25 -4.44 24.99
C ALA A 308 9.68 -5.81 25.38
N ARG A 309 8.82 -6.41 24.54
CA ARG A 309 8.24 -7.74 24.78
C ARG A 309 9.30 -8.85 24.75
N LEU A 310 10.29 -8.78 23.84
CA LEU A 310 11.42 -9.73 23.80
C LEU A 310 12.25 -9.70 25.09
N ASN A 311 12.26 -8.58 25.82
CA ASN A 311 13.08 -8.34 27.00
C ASN A 311 12.25 -8.20 28.30
N ASP A 312 10.98 -8.58 28.27
CA ASP A 312 10.03 -8.46 29.41
C ASP A 312 9.97 -7.05 30.01
N LYS A 313 10.02 -6.02 29.16
CA LYS A 313 9.94 -4.59 29.53
C LYS A 313 8.53 -4.04 29.32
N PRO A 314 8.16 -2.94 30.03
CA PRO A 314 6.87 -2.27 29.82
C PRO A 314 6.69 -1.74 28.39
N LEU A 315 5.45 -1.83 27.88
CA LEU A 315 5.08 -1.35 26.56
C LEU A 315 4.69 0.13 26.58
N GLN A 316 4.87 0.82 25.43
CA GLN A 316 4.51 2.21 25.21
C GLN A 316 3.18 2.31 24.45
N GLU A 317 2.34 3.29 24.79
CA GLU A 317 1.09 3.53 24.10
C GLU A 317 1.31 4.21 22.74
N PHE A 318 0.67 3.67 21.72
CA PHE A 318 0.59 4.32 20.42
C PHE A 318 -0.43 5.46 20.44
N GLN A 319 0.00 6.64 20.03
CA GLN A 319 -0.85 7.82 19.85
C GLN A 319 -1.05 8.06 18.34
N PRO A 320 -2.27 7.85 17.80
CA PRO A 320 -2.53 8.02 16.38
C PRO A 320 -2.26 9.44 15.85
N GLY A 321 -2.29 10.43 16.74
CA GLY A 321 -2.17 11.85 16.40
C GLY A 321 -3.47 12.40 15.80
N GLY A 322 -3.42 13.70 15.49
CA GLY A 322 -4.52 14.42 14.83
C GLY A 322 -4.46 14.33 13.31
N ASP A 323 -5.05 15.34 12.67
CA ASP A 323 -5.11 15.47 11.21
C ASP A 323 -3.74 15.31 10.57
N TYR A 324 -3.73 14.75 9.39
CA TYR A 324 -2.53 14.53 8.61
C TYR A 324 -2.58 15.26 7.27
N LEU A 325 -1.40 15.52 6.72
CA LEU A 325 -1.26 16.12 5.41
C LEU A 325 -1.68 15.12 4.33
N LEU A 326 -2.58 15.54 3.46
CA LEU A 326 -2.99 14.80 2.28
C LEU A 326 -2.44 15.48 1.04
N ILE A 327 -1.71 14.76 0.21
CA ILE A 327 -1.25 15.23 -1.09
C ILE A 327 -1.46 14.12 -2.10
N TYR A 328 -2.23 14.41 -3.14
CA TYR A 328 -2.51 13.50 -4.24
C TYR A 328 -1.66 13.88 -5.45
N ASN A 329 -0.86 12.96 -5.97
CA ASN A 329 -0.10 13.12 -7.20
C ASN A 329 -1.04 12.93 -8.41
N THR A 330 -1.31 14.00 -9.13
CA THR A 330 -2.24 13.99 -10.27
C THR A 330 -1.57 13.79 -11.64
N GLY A 331 -0.31 13.37 -11.66
CA GLY A 331 0.50 13.24 -12.86
C GLY A 331 1.15 14.56 -13.29
N GLU A 332 2.07 14.50 -14.26
CA GLU A 332 2.74 15.66 -14.88
C GLU A 332 3.38 16.63 -13.85
N ASN A 333 3.94 16.07 -12.77
CA ASN A 333 4.50 16.84 -11.64
C ASN A 333 3.51 17.83 -11.03
N THR A 334 2.23 17.46 -10.97
CA THR A 334 1.19 18.24 -10.30
C THR A 334 0.56 17.45 -9.17
N GLY A 335 -0.05 18.14 -8.23
CA GLY A 335 -0.73 17.52 -7.10
C GLY A 335 -1.85 18.37 -6.55
N VAL A 336 -2.63 17.79 -5.64
CA VAL A 336 -3.63 18.50 -4.83
C VAL A 336 -3.28 18.27 -3.37
N LEU A 337 -3.03 19.36 -2.65
CA LEU A 337 -2.67 19.36 -1.23
C LEU A 337 -3.83 19.81 -0.36
N HIS A 338 -4.00 19.13 0.78
CA HIS A 338 -4.94 19.55 1.82
C HIS A 338 -4.38 19.31 3.22
N LYS A 339 -4.44 20.35 4.07
CA LYS A 339 -4.16 20.29 5.51
C LYS A 339 -4.82 21.46 6.23
N PHE A 340 -5.45 21.20 7.38
CA PHE A 340 -6.04 22.23 8.26
C PHE A 340 -6.92 23.26 7.55
N GLY A 341 -7.78 22.82 6.62
CA GLY A 341 -8.65 23.70 5.84
C GLY A 341 -7.97 24.44 4.68
N ILE A 342 -6.64 24.41 4.60
CA ILE A 342 -5.88 24.97 3.47
C ILE A 342 -5.81 23.93 2.37
N SER A 343 -6.14 24.32 1.14
CA SER A 343 -5.95 23.47 -0.04
C SER A 343 -5.51 24.29 -1.24
N PHE A 344 -4.57 23.75 -1.99
CA PHE A 344 -4.11 24.26 -3.28
C PHE A 344 -3.66 23.12 -4.18
N ASN A 345 -3.46 23.39 -5.46
CA ASN A 345 -3.06 22.41 -6.45
C ASN A 345 -1.90 22.92 -7.33
N GLY A 346 -1.42 22.03 -8.21
CA GLY A 346 -0.36 22.29 -9.18
C GLY A 346 1.01 21.81 -8.73
N LYS A 347 2.05 22.30 -9.39
CA LYS A 347 3.45 21.90 -9.15
C LYS A 347 3.92 22.08 -7.70
N PRO A 348 3.59 23.19 -6.99
CA PRO A 348 4.02 23.34 -5.58
C PRO A 348 3.51 22.20 -4.69
N ALA A 349 2.26 21.75 -4.86
CA ALA A 349 1.71 20.62 -4.10
C ALA A 349 2.48 19.32 -4.38
N PHE A 350 2.83 19.07 -5.63
CA PHE A 350 3.63 17.90 -6.01
C PHE A 350 5.03 17.95 -5.38
N PHE A 351 5.76 19.05 -5.47
CA PHE A 351 7.11 19.16 -4.90
C PHE A 351 7.16 19.01 -3.38
N ILE A 352 6.10 19.44 -2.67
CA ILE A 352 5.98 19.18 -1.23
C ILE A 352 5.83 17.68 -0.96
N LYS A 353 4.98 16.97 -1.75
CA LYS A 353 4.85 15.51 -1.64
C LYS A 353 6.17 14.81 -1.92
N ASP A 354 6.80 15.14 -3.04
CA ASP A 354 8.07 14.57 -3.47
C ASP A 354 9.16 14.73 -2.41
N TYR A 355 9.28 15.92 -1.83
CA TYR A 355 10.23 16.17 -0.74
C TYR A 355 9.96 15.28 0.49
N ILE A 356 8.69 15.19 0.93
CA ILE A 356 8.31 14.38 2.11
C ILE A 356 8.58 12.90 1.87
N ASP A 357 8.14 12.38 0.73
CA ASP A 357 8.30 10.98 0.37
C ASP A 357 9.79 10.61 0.19
N SER A 358 10.56 11.50 -0.46
CA SER A 358 12.01 11.33 -0.62
C SER A 358 12.76 11.33 0.72
N GLN A 359 12.33 12.13 1.72
CA GLN A 359 12.93 12.09 3.05
C GLN A 359 12.65 10.73 3.74
N PHE A 360 11.45 10.17 3.56
CA PHE A 360 11.13 8.83 4.08
C PHE A 360 12.00 7.75 3.44
N ILE A 361 12.14 7.77 2.11
CA ILE A 361 13.03 6.85 1.40
C ILE A 361 14.47 6.99 1.92
N LYS A 362 15.02 8.20 1.95
CA LYS A 362 16.39 8.46 2.41
C LYS A 362 16.67 8.00 3.84
N LYS A 363 15.67 8.08 4.70
CA LYS A 363 15.79 7.67 6.11
C LYS A 363 16.03 6.17 6.27
N PHE A 364 15.41 5.35 5.43
CA PHE A 364 15.42 3.89 5.59
C PHE A 364 16.20 3.16 4.50
N LYS A 365 16.53 3.83 3.40
CA LYS A 365 17.28 3.22 2.31
C LYS A 365 18.76 3.17 2.67
N PRO A 366 19.42 2.01 2.62
CA PRO A 366 20.84 1.88 2.92
C PRO A 366 21.70 2.60 1.87
N ASP A 367 22.92 3.00 2.25
CA ASP A 367 23.80 3.80 1.40
C ASP A 367 24.21 3.09 0.10
N TYR A 368 24.32 1.77 0.12
CA TYR A 368 24.67 0.97 -1.05
C TYR A 368 23.54 0.86 -2.11
N ASP A 369 22.35 1.36 -1.79
CA ASP A 369 21.18 1.33 -2.69
C ASP A 369 20.67 2.76 -3.04
N LYS A 370 21.39 3.80 -2.58
CA LYS A 370 21.06 5.21 -2.85
C LYS A 370 21.51 5.66 -4.24
#